data_8a50f01af8b6372d8cdc32cd51d9c185
#
_entry.id   8a50f01af8b6372d8cdc32cd51d9c185
#
_cell.length_a   1.000
_cell.length_b   1.000
_cell.length_c   1.000
_cell.angle_alpha   90.00
_cell.angle_beta   90.00
_cell.angle_gamma   90.00
#
_symmetry.space_group_name_H-M   'P 1'
#
loop_
_entity.id
_entity.type
_entity.pdbx_description
1 polymer ?
#
loop_
_entity_poly.entity_id
_entity_poly.type
_entity_poly.pdbx_seq_one_letter_code
_entity_poly.pdbx_strand_id
1 'polypeptide(L)'
;MATTTKTKKDTAKNMVMGSFRFRHRGAHDYSSLLVHYRDTFHLPQPLLVRLTGFSPRSVTKWSQGETPSAKQEKALVEMDRLLDGLARVMQPARVGRWLKQPNTAFDGSTPLQVVERGELDRIWRMLYDLESGQPG
;
A
#
# COMPACT_ATOMS: atom_id res chain seq x y z
N MET A 1 -21.52 4.24 -24.78
CA MET A 1 -21.34 3.55 -23.79
C MET A 1 -20.18 2.61 -23.71
N ALA A 2 -19.75 1.98 -24.78
CA ALA A 2 -18.54 1.18 -24.75
C ALA A 2 -17.34 2.02 -24.31
N THR A 3 -17.32 3.27 -24.71
CA THR A 3 -16.22 4.19 -24.37
C THR A 3 -16.12 4.38 -22.86
N THR A 4 -17.25 4.54 -22.18
CA THR A 4 -17.26 4.75 -20.74
C THR A 4 -16.73 3.52 -20.01
N THR A 5 -17.13 2.33 -20.45
CA THR A 5 -16.67 1.10 -19.82
C THR A 5 -15.17 0.94 -20.00
N LYS A 6 -14.67 1.25 -21.20
CA LYS A 6 -13.25 1.16 -21.48
C LYS A 6 -12.45 2.12 -20.62
N THR A 7 -12.96 3.33 -20.43
CA THR A 7 -12.30 4.33 -19.60
C THR A 7 -12.19 3.84 -18.15
N LYS A 8 -13.23 3.19 -17.65
CA LYS A 8 -13.20 2.63 -16.30
C LYS A 8 -12.13 1.55 -16.16
N LYS A 9 -12.01 0.70 -17.16
CA LYS A 9 -10.99 -0.35 -17.15
C LYS A 9 -9.59 0.25 -17.16
N ASP A 10 -9.38 1.25 -17.99
CA ASP A 10 -8.09 1.91 -18.06
C ASP A 10 -7.75 2.57 -16.74
N THR A 11 -8.73 3.19 -16.11
CA THR A 11 -8.55 3.81 -14.81
C THR A 11 -8.19 2.77 -13.76
N ALA A 12 -8.86 1.62 -13.78
CA ALA A 12 -8.58 0.55 -12.84
C ALA A 12 -7.15 0.02 -13.02
N LYS A 13 -6.70 -0.13 -14.25
CA LYS A 13 -5.34 -0.54 -14.52
C LYS A 13 -4.34 0.44 -13.95
N ASN A 14 -4.59 1.72 -14.17
CA ASN A 14 -3.70 2.76 -13.68
C ASN A 14 -3.70 2.82 -12.16
N MET A 15 -4.79 2.45 -11.55
CA MET A 15 -4.91 2.42 -10.10
C MET A 15 -4.03 1.35 -9.46
N VAL A 16 -3.65 0.32 -10.23
CA VAL A 16 -2.70 -0.68 -9.74
C VAL A 16 -1.32 -0.08 -9.63
N MET A 17 -1.04 0.91 -10.46
CA MET A 17 0.22 1.65 -10.41
C MET A 17 0.08 2.73 -9.34
N GLY A 18 0.43 2.37 -8.11
CA GLY A 18 0.18 3.21 -6.96
C GLY A 18 0.63 4.65 -7.10
N SER A 19 1.86 4.86 -7.59
CA SER A 19 2.43 6.20 -7.70
C SER A 19 1.60 7.14 -8.58
N PHE A 20 0.81 6.59 -9.49
CA PHE A 20 -0.04 7.39 -10.36
C PHE A 20 -1.03 8.22 -9.57
N ARG A 21 -1.54 7.70 -8.45
CA ARG A 21 -2.56 8.36 -7.66
C ARG A 21 -2.08 9.67 -7.05
N PHE A 22 -0.78 9.81 -6.86
CA PHE A 22 -0.20 10.97 -6.19
C PHE A 22 0.44 11.94 -7.15
N ARG A 23 0.17 11.77 -8.45
CA ARG A 23 0.76 12.65 -9.45
C ARG A 23 0.26 14.08 -9.34
N HIS A 24 -1.02 14.25 -9.06
CA HIS A 24 -1.65 15.55 -8.95
C HIS A 24 -2.21 15.73 -7.54
N ARG A 25 -1.42 16.38 -6.73
CA ARG A 25 -1.81 16.60 -5.35
C ARG A 25 -3.10 17.44 -5.29
N GLY A 26 -4.00 17.07 -4.40
CA GLY A 26 -5.25 17.78 -4.22
C GLY A 26 -6.38 17.28 -5.09
N ALA A 27 -6.07 16.49 -6.11
CA ALA A 27 -7.06 15.91 -6.99
C ALA A 27 -7.40 14.47 -6.63
N HIS A 28 -6.89 13.99 -5.51
CA HIS A 28 -7.06 12.61 -5.12
C HIS A 28 -8.24 12.41 -4.19
N ASP A 29 -8.95 11.32 -4.42
CA ASP A 29 -10.00 10.89 -3.52
C ASP A 29 -9.41 9.87 -2.56
N TYR A 30 -9.05 10.33 -1.36
CA TYR A 30 -8.41 9.47 -0.38
C TYR A 30 -9.36 8.40 0.17
N SER A 31 -10.66 8.68 0.17
CA SER A 31 -11.61 7.63 0.56
C SER A 31 -11.60 6.49 -0.42
N SER A 32 -11.53 6.78 -1.72
CA SER A 32 -11.41 5.74 -2.74
C SER A 32 -10.09 4.99 -2.65
N LEU A 33 -9.01 5.70 -2.30
CA LEU A 33 -7.72 5.07 -2.12
C LEU A 33 -7.77 4.03 -1.00
N LEU A 34 -8.38 4.38 0.13
CA LEU A 34 -8.50 3.46 1.25
C LEU A 34 -9.37 2.26 0.91
N VAL A 35 -10.46 2.48 0.16
CA VAL A 35 -11.29 1.38 -0.32
C VAL A 35 -10.48 0.47 -1.24
N HIS A 36 -9.67 1.06 -2.11
CA HIS A 36 -8.81 0.29 -3.00
C HIS A 36 -7.84 -0.58 -2.22
N TYR A 37 -7.21 -0.04 -1.18
CA TYR A 37 -6.28 -0.81 -0.35
C TYR A 37 -7.00 -1.95 0.35
N ARG A 38 -8.17 -1.68 0.90
CA ARG A 38 -8.96 -2.70 1.57
C ARG A 38 -9.35 -3.83 0.64
N ASP A 39 -9.85 -3.48 -0.53
CA ASP A 39 -10.43 -4.47 -1.45
C ASP A 39 -9.34 -5.21 -2.26
N THR A 40 -8.29 -4.52 -2.66
CA THR A 40 -7.24 -5.10 -3.48
C THR A 40 -6.19 -5.84 -2.65
N PHE A 41 -5.76 -5.24 -1.55
CA PHE A 41 -4.66 -5.77 -0.75
C PHE A 41 -5.11 -6.39 0.56
N HIS A 42 -6.40 -6.35 0.84
CA HIS A 42 -6.97 -6.84 2.11
C HIS A 42 -6.35 -6.10 3.30
N LEU A 43 -6.32 -4.77 3.19
CA LEU A 43 -5.77 -3.90 4.22
C LEU A 43 -6.90 -3.09 4.88
N PRO A 44 -7.48 -3.60 5.97
CA PRO A 44 -8.48 -2.82 6.72
C PRO A 44 -7.82 -1.67 7.46
N GLN A 45 -8.62 -0.71 7.90
CA GLN A 45 -8.09 0.48 8.56
C GLN A 45 -7.15 0.18 9.73
N PRO A 46 -7.44 -0.77 10.62
CA PRO A 46 -6.50 -1.06 11.71
C PRO A 46 -5.10 -1.44 11.22
N LEU A 47 -5.02 -2.16 10.11
CA LEU A 47 -3.73 -2.54 9.54
C LEU A 47 -3.04 -1.34 8.92
N LEU A 48 -3.79 -0.45 8.27
CA LEU A 48 -3.24 0.78 7.72
C LEU A 48 -2.66 1.67 8.80
N VAL A 49 -3.34 1.77 9.94
CA VAL A 49 -2.86 2.53 11.09
C VAL A 49 -1.49 2.01 11.52
N ARG A 50 -1.33 0.70 11.61
CA ARG A 50 -0.05 0.12 12.01
C ARG A 50 1.04 0.34 10.96
N LEU A 51 0.68 0.24 9.69
CA LEU A 51 1.65 0.43 8.59
C LEU A 51 2.13 1.87 8.49
N THR A 52 1.24 2.82 8.65
CA THR A 52 1.57 4.24 8.48
C THR A 52 2.06 4.90 9.77
N GLY A 53 1.69 4.33 10.92
CA GLY A 53 1.98 4.95 12.21
C GLY A 53 1.08 6.13 12.54
N PHE A 54 0.10 6.43 11.71
CA PHE A 54 -0.82 7.53 11.98
C PHE A 54 -2.01 7.04 12.80
N SER A 55 -2.67 7.99 13.48
CA SER A 55 -3.75 7.64 14.38
C SER A 55 -4.97 7.08 13.65
N PRO A 56 -5.77 6.25 14.33
CA PRO A 56 -7.04 5.80 13.73
C PRO A 56 -7.93 6.97 13.32
N ARG A 57 -7.89 8.05 14.09
CA ARG A 57 -8.68 9.25 13.79
C ARG A 57 -8.28 9.85 12.44
N SER A 58 -6.98 9.95 12.17
CA SER A 58 -6.52 10.48 10.89
C SER A 58 -7.00 9.62 9.73
N VAL A 59 -6.84 8.31 9.85
CA VAL A 59 -7.27 7.39 8.79
C VAL A 59 -8.77 7.47 8.57
N THR A 60 -9.54 7.59 9.66
CA THR A 60 -10.99 7.74 9.56
C THR A 60 -11.35 9.03 8.82
N LYS A 61 -10.64 10.12 9.09
CA LYS A 61 -10.91 11.39 8.40
C LYS A 61 -10.64 11.27 6.90
N TRP A 62 -9.58 10.58 6.52
CA TRP A 62 -9.30 10.37 5.09
C TRP A 62 -10.39 9.53 4.45
N SER A 63 -10.91 8.54 5.17
CA SER A 63 -12.01 7.71 4.64
C SER A 63 -13.29 8.53 4.45
N GLN A 64 -13.39 9.65 5.14
CA GLN A 64 -14.51 10.57 5.02
C GLN A 64 -14.27 11.69 4.00
N GLY A 65 -13.14 11.60 3.28
CA GLY A 65 -12.83 12.54 2.22
C GLY A 65 -11.92 13.69 2.61
N GLU A 66 -11.44 13.74 3.85
CA GLU A 66 -10.52 14.80 4.24
C GLU A 66 -9.14 14.55 3.65
N THR A 67 -8.46 15.61 3.28
CA THR A 67 -7.15 15.54 2.68
C THR A 67 -6.07 15.41 3.75
N PRO A 68 -5.17 14.43 3.63
CA PRO A 68 -4.02 14.34 4.54
C PRO A 68 -3.11 15.55 4.45
N SER A 69 -2.37 15.82 5.51
CA SER A 69 -1.34 16.83 5.48
C SER A 69 -0.23 16.43 4.50
N ALA A 70 0.66 17.37 4.17
CA ALA A 70 1.78 17.08 3.28
C ALA A 70 2.66 15.94 3.81
N LYS A 71 2.90 15.93 5.12
CA LYS A 71 3.70 14.88 5.77
C LYS A 71 3.00 13.53 5.68
N GLN A 72 1.70 13.51 5.93
CA GLN A 72 0.91 12.28 5.86
C GLN A 72 0.82 11.77 4.42
N GLU A 73 0.64 12.68 3.48
CA GLU A 73 0.60 12.28 2.06
C GLU A 73 1.91 11.64 1.63
N LYS A 74 3.05 12.19 2.08
CA LYS A 74 4.34 11.60 1.76
C LYS A 74 4.45 10.17 2.27
N ALA A 75 3.98 9.92 3.48
CA ALA A 75 3.99 8.57 4.04
C ALA A 75 3.07 7.64 3.28
N LEU A 76 1.92 8.14 2.81
CA LEU A 76 1.01 7.35 1.99
C LEU A 76 1.63 7.00 0.64
N VAL A 77 2.37 7.95 0.04
CA VAL A 77 3.08 7.68 -1.21
C VAL A 77 4.10 6.55 -1.01
N GLU A 78 4.84 6.58 0.08
CA GLU A 78 5.83 5.55 0.36
C GLU A 78 5.17 4.19 0.59
N MET A 79 4.06 4.18 1.32
CA MET A 79 3.30 2.96 1.52
C MET A 79 2.75 2.41 0.20
N ASP A 80 2.27 3.31 -0.64
CA ASP A 80 1.72 2.93 -1.94
C ASP A 80 2.79 2.29 -2.82
N ARG A 81 4.01 2.82 -2.79
CA ARG A 81 5.13 2.23 -3.50
C ARG A 81 5.47 0.85 -2.96
N LEU A 82 5.39 0.68 -1.66
CA LEU A 82 5.64 -0.62 -1.04
C LEU A 82 4.60 -1.64 -1.49
N LEU A 83 3.32 -1.26 -1.46
CA LEU A 83 2.26 -2.15 -1.90
C LEU A 83 2.42 -2.51 -3.38
N ASP A 84 2.80 -1.55 -4.19
CA ASP A 84 3.06 -1.79 -5.60
C ASP A 84 4.22 -2.77 -5.79
N GLY A 85 5.28 -2.61 -5.01
CA GLY A 85 6.41 -3.54 -5.04
C GLY A 85 6.03 -4.94 -4.62
N LEU A 86 5.22 -5.06 -3.58
CA LEU A 86 4.75 -6.36 -3.12
C LEU A 86 3.85 -7.02 -4.17
N ALA A 87 3.03 -6.23 -4.87
CA ALA A 87 2.15 -6.76 -5.90
C ALA A 87 2.90 -7.32 -7.10
N ARG A 88 4.17 -6.99 -7.26
CA ARG A 88 4.98 -7.56 -8.33
C ARG A 88 5.52 -8.94 -7.99
N VAL A 89 5.55 -9.31 -6.72
CA VAL A 89 6.12 -10.60 -6.30
C VAL A 89 5.11 -11.53 -5.64
N MET A 90 3.92 -11.04 -5.37
CA MET A 90 2.85 -11.87 -4.81
C MET A 90 1.49 -11.34 -5.27
N GLN A 91 0.45 -12.15 -5.14
CA GLN A 91 -0.89 -11.71 -5.47
C GLN A 91 -1.32 -10.60 -4.51
N PRO A 92 -1.86 -9.50 -5.03
CA PRO A 92 -2.26 -8.38 -4.18
C PRO A 92 -3.16 -8.78 -3.01
N ALA A 93 -4.10 -9.70 -3.24
CA ALA A 93 -5.02 -10.13 -2.19
C ALA A 93 -4.33 -10.82 -1.03
N ARG A 94 -3.08 -11.22 -1.19
CA ARG A 94 -2.32 -11.91 -0.14
C ARG A 94 -1.52 -10.95 0.74
N VAL A 95 -1.39 -9.71 0.31
CA VAL A 95 -0.52 -8.76 0.99
C VAL A 95 -0.91 -8.57 2.46
N GLY A 96 -2.19 -8.39 2.73
CA GLY A 96 -2.64 -8.20 4.10
C GLY A 96 -2.29 -9.35 5.02
N ARG A 97 -2.50 -10.58 4.54
CA ARG A 97 -2.15 -11.77 5.32
C ARG A 97 -0.64 -11.90 5.49
N TRP A 98 0.09 -11.66 4.40
CA TRP A 98 1.56 -11.76 4.43
C TRP A 98 2.17 -10.83 5.48
N LEU A 99 1.64 -9.63 5.58
CA LEU A 99 2.12 -8.65 6.55
C LEU A 99 1.99 -9.12 8.00
N LYS A 100 1.02 -9.99 8.27
CA LYS A 100 0.74 -10.45 9.63
C LYS A 100 1.32 -11.82 9.95
N GLN A 101 2.05 -12.43 9.05
CA GLN A 101 2.61 -13.76 9.25
C GLN A 101 4.10 -13.68 9.55
N PRO A 102 4.60 -14.48 10.50
CA PRO A 102 6.04 -14.57 10.73
C PRO A 102 6.76 -14.99 9.45
N ASN A 103 7.94 -14.43 9.25
CA ASN A 103 8.68 -14.65 8.02
C ASN A 103 10.14 -14.94 8.33
N THR A 104 10.67 -16.04 7.79
CA THR A 104 12.04 -16.41 8.02
C THR A 104 13.05 -15.40 7.49
N ALA A 105 12.66 -14.64 6.44
CA ALA A 105 13.50 -13.57 5.92
C ALA A 105 13.75 -12.48 6.96
N PHE A 106 12.91 -12.40 7.99
CA PHE A 106 13.01 -11.41 9.05
C PHE A 106 13.18 -12.06 10.42
N ASP A 107 13.86 -13.20 10.45
CA ASP A 107 14.17 -13.93 11.68
C ASP A 107 12.93 -14.27 12.51
N GLY A 108 11.83 -14.57 11.85
CA GLY A 108 10.59 -14.94 12.50
C GLY A 108 9.68 -13.77 12.85
N SER A 109 10.11 -12.56 12.63
CA SER A 109 9.23 -11.40 12.79
C SER A 109 8.24 -11.33 11.65
N THR A 110 7.08 -10.71 11.90
CA THR A 110 6.16 -10.40 10.81
C THR A 110 6.69 -9.19 10.04
N PRO A 111 6.39 -9.08 8.74
CA PRO A 111 6.73 -7.87 8.00
C PRO A 111 6.19 -6.61 8.65
N LEU A 112 4.99 -6.69 9.23
CA LEU A 112 4.39 -5.57 9.93
C LEU A 112 5.25 -5.11 11.11
N GLN A 113 5.79 -6.07 11.88
CA GLN A 113 6.69 -5.74 12.99
C GLN A 113 7.98 -5.08 12.47
N VAL A 114 8.48 -5.52 11.33
CA VAL A 114 9.66 -4.92 10.70
C VAL A 114 9.38 -3.46 10.36
N VAL A 115 8.22 -3.19 9.77
CA VAL A 115 7.82 -1.81 9.47
C VAL A 115 7.70 -0.98 10.73
N GLU A 116 7.05 -1.54 11.76
CA GLU A 116 6.84 -0.83 13.02
C GLU A 116 8.15 -0.49 13.74
N ARG A 117 9.17 -1.31 13.54
CA ARG A 117 10.50 -1.05 14.13
C ARG A 117 11.33 -0.06 13.30
N GLY A 118 10.78 0.45 12.20
CA GLY A 118 11.52 1.36 11.33
C GLY A 118 12.52 0.67 10.42
N GLU A 119 12.38 -0.63 10.21
CA GLU A 119 13.32 -1.42 9.41
C GLU A 119 12.78 -1.73 8.01
N LEU A 120 12.06 -0.79 7.43
CA LEU A 120 11.44 -0.97 6.12
C LEU A 120 12.46 -1.32 5.03
N ASP A 121 13.70 -0.88 5.18
CA ASP A 121 14.76 -1.21 4.25
C ASP A 121 14.98 -2.72 4.09
N ARG A 122 14.69 -3.50 5.14
CA ARG A 122 14.79 -4.96 5.06
C ARG A 122 13.80 -5.53 4.07
N ILE A 123 12.59 -4.96 4.03
CA ILE A 123 11.58 -5.40 3.09
C ILE A 123 11.99 -5.01 1.67
N TRP A 124 12.49 -3.80 1.47
CA TRP A 124 12.95 -3.37 0.16
C TRP A 124 14.10 -4.22 -0.35
N ARG A 125 15.00 -4.62 0.52
CA ARG A 125 16.11 -5.51 0.15
C ARG A 125 15.58 -6.86 -0.29
N MET A 126 14.64 -7.42 0.45
CA MET A 126 14.00 -8.68 0.08
C MET A 126 13.32 -8.56 -1.29
N LEU A 127 12.58 -7.48 -1.51
CA LEU A 127 11.92 -7.26 -2.79
C LEU A 127 12.91 -7.16 -3.94
N TYR A 128 14.00 -6.44 -3.72
CA TYR A 128 15.04 -6.32 -4.71
C TYR A 128 15.61 -7.69 -5.08
N ASP A 129 15.90 -8.50 -4.09
CA ASP A 129 16.46 -9.83 -4.32
C ASP A 129 15.48 -10.71 -5.09
N LEU A 130 14.21 -10.67 -4.74
CA LEU A 130 13.19 -11.45 -5.43
C LEU A 130 13.03 -11.01 -6.87
N GLU A 131 12.99 -9.72 -7.12
CA GLU A 131 12.79 -9.19 -8.47
C GLU A 131 14.01 -9.41 -9.36
N SER A 132 15.21 -9.43 -8.77
CA SER A 132 16.42 -9.67 -9.55
C SER A 132 16.70 -11.16 -9.75
N GLY A 133 15.86 -12.02 -9.19
CA GLY A 133 16.04 -13.46 -9.33
C GLY A 133 17.14 -14.04 -8.44
N GLN A 134 17.62 -13.29 -7.49
CA GLN A 134 18.61 -13.77 -6.56
C GLN A 134 17.95 -14.63 -5.49
N PRO A 135 18.43 -15.84 -5.25
CA PRO A 135 17.93 -16.65 -4.14
C PRO A 135 18.31 -15.96 -2.84
N GLY A 136 17.31 -15.62 -2.10
CA GLY A 136 17.40 -14.84 -0.91
C GLY A 136 18.39 -14.91 0.13
#